data_cd34f528ab10326d8a4fee037f7302c0
#
_entry.id   cd34f528ab10326d8a4fee037f7302c0
#
_cell.length_a   1.000
_cell.length_b   1.000
_cell.length_c   1.000
_cell.angle_alpha   90.00
_cell.angle_beta   90.00
_cell.angle_gamma   90.00
#
_symmetry.space_group_name_H-M   'P 1'
#
loop_
_entity.id
_entity.type
_entity.pdbx_description
1 polymer ?
#
loop_
_entity_poly.entity_id
_entity_poly.type
_entity_poly.pdbx_seq_one_letter_code
_entity_poly.pdbx_strand_id
1 'polypeptide(L)'
;MTSIGQRLVTVRPLPPGAAWVAVRVWFSILVPLLVLVAIDHVEWTLYAVFGAFTSLYGRERVDLHRIVRQGAAGLSLITATILGALVATSSAREWLAIPVAGAVAVVASYVSESHGWIPPGSLFQVFAFAAVASVPAEASDLVPAIVVVTLSALFAVLVGNVGAVVRRARRTADPAPPGHPIGGAHSGGWLYAAQSGIGVIAAGLIATGSGIGRPYWAMVSAVVPLMTHDFAAQLVRGLHRVIGTFIGLGVAWLLLDLDLADAVVVVIAATLQAFTELVIGRNYAFALICITPLALLIVHLAAPVIPINELLGDRGLETVIGVTIGLLVGYATRPRNATRA
;
A
#
# COMPACT_ATOMS: atom_id res chain seq x y z
N MET A 1 18.29 19.88 -16.26
CA MET A 1 17.90 18.49 -15.90
C MET A 1 18.61 18.09 -14.62
N THR A 2 17.89 17.83 -13.53
CA THR A 2 18.50 17.32 -12.28
C THR A 2 19.01 15.90 -12.51
N SER A 3 20.25 15.60 -12.09
CA SER A 3 20.84 14.26 -12.22
C SER A 3 20.06 13.23 -11.37
N ILE A 4 20.11 11.94 -11.74
CA ILE A 4 19.48 10.87 -10.96
C ILE A 4 19.97 10.90 -9.51
N GLY A 5 21.27 11.14 -9.28
CA GLY A 5 21.86 11.26 -7.95
C GLY A 5 21.23 12.40 -7.11
N GLN A 6 20.98 13.56 -7.72
CA GLN A 6 20.29 14.66 -7.04
C GLN A 6 18.86 14.30 -6.67
N ARG A 7 18.12 13.59 -7.54
CA ARG A 7 16.74 13.13 -7.26
C ARG A 7 16.68 12.12 -6.11
N LEU A 8 17.70 11.28 -5.96
CA LEU A 8 17.78 10.29 -4.87
C LEU A 8 17.89 10.94 -3.49
N VAL A 9 18.67 12.00 -3.36
CA VAL A 9 18.93 12.66 -2.07
C VAL A 9 18.00 13.84 -1.79
N THR A 10 17.16 14.25 -2.75
CA THR A 10 16.27 15.40 -2.59
C THR A 10 15.21 15.13 -1.52
N VAL A 11 15.15 15.99 -0.52
CA VAL A 11 14.12 15.98 0.53
C VAL A 11 13.24 17.21 0.34
N ARG A 12 11.96 17.00 0.03
CA ARG A 12 10.99 18.09 -0.15
C ARG A 12 10.51 18.62 1.21
N PRO A 13 10.08 19.89 1.31
CA PRO A 13 9.47 20.43 2.51
C PRO A 13 8.18 19.67 2.86
N LEU A 14 7.77 19.72 4.14
CA LEU A 14 6.51 19.16 4.59
C LEU A 14 5.34 19.91 3.94
N PRO A 15 4.38 19.21 3.31
CA PRO A 15 3.19 19.88 2.80
C PRO A 15 2.32 20.41 3.95
N PRO A 16 1.64 21.55 3.75
CA PRO A 16 0.71 22.07 4.75
C PRO A 16 -0.35 21.03 5.13
N GLY A 17 -0.58 20.87 6.44
CA GLY A 17 -1.56 19.91 6.96
C GLY A 17 -1.09 18.44 7.03
N ALA A 18 0.17 18.12 6.69
CA ALA A 18 0.69 16.76 6.76
C ALA A 18 0.55 16.12 8.16
N ALA A 19 0.81 16.90 9.22
CA ALA A 19 0.66 16.42 10.59
C ALA A 19 -0.79 15.99 10.89
N TRP A 20 -1.79 16.71 10.39
CA TRP A 20 -3.19 16.36 10.57
C TRP A 20 -3.57 15.08 9.81
N VAL A 21 -3.00 14.89 8.63
CA VAL A 21 -3.16 13.63 7.87
C VAL A 21 -2.55 12.47 8.65
N ALA A 22 -1.33 12.65 9.18
CA ALA A 22 -0.65 11.63 9.96
C ALA A 22 -1.44 11.21 11.21
N VAL A 23 -1.95 12.17 11.99
CA VAL A 23 -2.79 11.90 13.17
C VAL A 23 -4.06 11.13 12.78
N ARG A 24 -4.72 11.53 11.71
CA ARG A 24 -5.92 10.85 11.23
C ARG A 24 -5.66 9.40 10.83
N VAL A 25 -4.59 9.16 10.08
CA VAL A 25 -4.18 7.82 9.66
C VAL A 25 -3.78 6.98 10.88
N TRP A 26 -3.09 7.59 11.85
CA TRP A 26 -2.73 6.96 13.11
C TRP A 26 -3.95 6.41 13.84
N PHE A 27 -4.98 7.24 14.05
CA PHE A 27 -6.22 6.80 14.70
C PHE A 27 -6.96 5.75 13.88
N SER A 28 -6.98 5.89 12.54
CA SER A 28 -7.67 4.96 11.65
C SER A 28 -7.10 3.54 11.71
N ILE A 29 -5.81 3.41 12.02
CA ILE A 29 -5.13 2.11 12.15
C ILE A 29 -5.13 1.64 13.60
N LEU A 30 -4.74 2.51 14.53
CA LEU A 30 -4.59 2.16 15.94
C LEU A 30 -5.87 1.57 16.55
N VAL A 31 -7.00 2.24 16.34
CA VAL A 31 -8.25 1.87 17.01
C VAL A 31 -8.74 0.49 16.58
N PRO A 32 -8.88 0.16 15.27
CA PRO A 32 -9.29 -1.19 14.87
C PRO A 32 -8.33 -2.28 15.36
N LEU A 33 -7.02 -2.02 15.31
CA LEU A 33 -6.02 -3.01 15.77
C LEU A 33 -6.07 -3.23 17.28
N LEU A 34 -6.20 -2.17 18.08
CA LEU A 34 -6.37 -2.32 19.54
C LEU A 34 -7.68 -3.05 19.91
N VAL A 35 -8.74 -2.85 19.13
CA VAL A 35 -9.98 -3.63 19.30
C VAL A 35 -9.71 -5.11 19.09
N LEU A 36 -8.98 -5.50 18.03
CA LEU A 36 -8.62 -6.89 17.78
C LEU A 36 -7.77 -7.49 18.90
N VAL A 37 -6.80 -6.75 19.42
CA VAL A 37 -6.01 -7.18 20.59
C VAL A 37 -6.92 -7.35 21.81
N ALA A 38 -7.86 -6.44 22.04
CA ALA A 38 -8.74 -6.49 23.21
C ALA A 38 -9.76 -7.66 23.16
N ILE A 39 -10.08 -8.17 21.98
CA ILE A 39 -10.97 -9.34 21.78
C ILE A 39 -10.21 -10.62 21.47
N ASP A 40 -8.86 -10.60 21.61
CA ASP A 40 -7.96 -11.74 21.40
C ASP A 40 -8.02 -12.36 19.98
N HIS A 41 -8.09 -11.49 18.96
CA HIS A 41 -8.16 -11.86 17.54
C HIS A 41 -7.10 -11.13 16.69
N VAL A 42 -5.84 -11.23 17.10
CA VAL A 42 -4.71 -10.58 16.42
C VAL A 42 -4.43 -11.14 15.02
N GLU A 43 -4.86 -12.36 14.74
CA GLU A 43 -4.76 -13.01 13.43
C GLU A 43 -5.55 -12.24 12.33
N TRP A 44 -6.53 -11.42 12.70
CA TRP A 44 -7.32 -10.60 11.75
C TRP A 44 -6.71 -9.22 11.46
N THR A 45 -5.52 -8.93 11.99
CA THR A 45 -4.85 -7.62 11.84
C THR A 45 -4.63 -7.22 10.37
N LEU A 46 -4.35 -8.17 9.48
CA LEU A 46 -4.24 -7.90 8.04
C LEU A 46 -5.54 -7.31 7.46
N TYR A 47 -6.69 -7.89 7.81
CA TYR A 47 -7.99 -7.40 7.34
C TYR A 47 -8.25 -5.97 7.85
N ALA A 48 -7.96 -5.71 9.12
CA ALA A 48 -8.14 -4.40 9.73
C ALA A 48 -7.26 -3.33 9.10
N VAL A 49 -5.97 -3.62 8.90
CA VAL A 49 -5.01 -2.66 8.30
C VAL A 49 -5.41 -2.28 6.88
N PHE A 50 -5.80 -3.26 6.03
CA PHE A 50 -6.18 -2.95 4.67
C PHE A 50 -7.50 -2.17 4.59
N GLY A 51 -8.45 -2.43 5.49
CA GLY A 51 -9.62 -1.57 5.67
C GLY A 51 -9.24 -0.14 6.08
N ALA A 52 -8.36 0.00 7.08
CA ALA A 52 -7.89 1.28 7.58
C ALA A 52 -7.10 2.11 6.55
N PHE A 53 -6.44 1.46 5.56
CA PHE A 53 -5.76 2.14 4.44
C PHE A 53 -6.70 2.96 3.57
N THR A 54 -8.01 2.82 3.69
CA THR A 54 -9.00 3.77 3.16
C THR A 54 -8.71 5.21 3.59
N SER A 55 -8.13 5.42 4.78
CA SER A 55 -7.72 6.75 5.28
C SER A 55 -6.60 7.40 4.48
N LEU A 56 -5.83 6.63 3.70
CA LEU A 56 -4.74 7.13 2.86
C LEU A 56 -5.23 7.93 1.66
N TYR A 57 -6.48 7.74 1.26
CA TYR A 57 -7.09 8.38 0.10
C TYR A 57 -7.86 9.66 0.48
N GLY A 58 -8.08 10.54 -0.50
CA GLY A 58 -8.88 11.77 -0.30
C GLY A 58 -8.18 12.84 0.54
N ARG A 59 -6.84 12.95 0.48
CA ARG A 59 -6.04 13.89 1.29
C ARG A 59 -6.26 15.36 0.95
N GLU A 60 -6.56 15.66 -0.31
CA GLU A 60 -6.50 17.01 -0.86
C GLU A 60 -7.82 17.80 -0.74
N ARG A 61 -8.92 17.16 -0.40
CA ARG A 61 -10.25 17.79 -0.38
C ARG A 61 -10.98 17.57 0.94
N VAL A 62 -11.80 18.54 1.32
CA VAL A 62 -12.58 18.56 2.57
C VAL A 62 -14.09 18.68 2.23
N ASP A 63 -14.53 18.05 1.14
CA ASP A 63 -15.88 18.12 0.61
C ASP A 63 -16.54 16.74 0.40
N LEU A 64 -17.78 16.72 -0.08
CA LEU A 64 -18.50 15.48 -0.44
C LEU A 64 -17.73 14.60 -1.45
N HIS A 65 -16.97 15.19 -2.35
CA HIS A 65 -16.13 14.46 -3.31
C HIS A 65 -15.04 13.62 -2.63
N ARG A 66 -14.60 14.05 -1.42
CA ARG A 66 -13.69 13.25 -0.60
C ARG A 66 -14.35 11.97 -0.11
N ILE A 67 -15.60 12.04 0.38
CA ILE A 67 -16.34 10.85 0.85
C ILE A 67 -16.49 9.85 -0.29
N VAL A 68 -16.86 10.33 -1.48
CA VAL A 68 -17.01 9.47 -2.67
C VAL A 68 -15.68 8.83 -3.06
N ARG A 69 -14.57 9.59 -3.08
CA ARG A 69 -13.24 9.05 -3.41
C ARG A 69 -12.74 8.05 -2.36
N GLN A 70 -12.89 8.39 -1.07
CA GLN A 70 -12.54 7.45 0.01
C GLN A 70 -13.43 6.21 -0.03
N GLY A 71 -14.72 6.35 -0.29
CA GLY A 71 -15.66 5.23 -0.42
C GLY A 71 -15.28 4.32 -1.59
N ALA A 72 -14.98 4.88 -2.76
CA ALA A 72 -14.54 4.11 -3.93
C ALA A 72 -13.21 3.38 -3.68
N ALA A 73 -12.23 4.06 -3.09
CA ALA A 73 -10.95 3.45 -2.72
C ALA A 73 -11.13 2.38 -1.62
N GLY A 74 -11.96 2.67 -0.61
CA GLY A 74 -12.31 1.71 0.44
C GLY A 74 -12.98 0.45 -0.14
N LEU A 75 -13.95 0.63 -1.03
CA LEU A 75 -14.60 -0.50 -1.72
C LEU A 75 -13.59 -1.34 -2.51
N SER A 76 -12.64 -0.71 -3.19
CA SER A 76 -11.59 -1.44 -3.92
C SER A 76 -10.66 -2.23 -2.99
N LEU A 77 -10.32 -1.67 -1.81
CA LEU A 77 -9.52 -2.36 -0.80
C LEU A 77 -10.30 -3.52 -0.15
N ILE A 78 -11.57 -3.30 0.20
CA ILE A 78 -12.47 -4.35 0.71
C ILE A 78 -12.55 -5.50 -0.30
N THR A 79 -12.81 -5.19 -1.57
CA THR A 79 -12.90 -6.20 -2.63
C THR A 79 -11.58 -6.97 -2.78
N ALA A 80 -10.43 -6.27 -2.80
CA ALA A 80 -9.12 -6.90 -2.89
C ALA A 80 -8.84 -7.82 -1.69
N THR A 81 -9.17 -7.39 -0.47
CA THR A 81 -8.99 -8.18 0.76
C THR A 81 -9.88 -9.43 0.74
N ILE A 82 -11.15 -9.31 0.36
CA ILE A 82 -12.09 -10.45 0.27
C ILE A 82 -11.63 -11.45 -0.80
N LEU A 83 -11.20 -10.97 -1.98
CA LEU A 83 -10.64 -11.83 -3.01
C LEU A 83 -9.38 -12.56 -2.51
N GLY A 84 -8.54 -11.87 -1.73
CA GLY A 84 -7.38 -12.48 -1.08
C GLY A 84 -7.78 -13.58 -0.11
N ALA A 85 -8.76 -13.33 0.76
CA ALA A 85 -9.27 -14.32 1.70
C ALA A 85 -9.90 -15.53 0.99
N LEU A 86 -10.64 -15.31 -0.11
CA LEU A 86 -11.16 -16.39 -0.94
C LEU A 86 -10.06 -17.25 -1.56
N VAL A 87 -8.99 -16.64 -2.09
CA VAL A 87 -7.85 -17.37 -2.65
C VAL A 87 -7.09 -18.13 -1.55
N ALA A 88 -6.99 -17.56 -0.35
CA ALA A 88 -6.32 -18.14 0.80
C ALA A 88 -6.90 -19.48 1.24
N THR A 89 -8.20 -19.75 0.97
CA THR A 89 -8.86 -21.03 1.28
C THR A 89 -8.48 -22.17 0.31
N SER A 90 -7.82 -21.85 -0.82
CA SER A 90 -7.43 -22.84 -1.81
C SER A 90 -6.10 -23.50 -1.48
N SER A 91 -5.99 -24.82 -1.67
CA SER A 91 -4.72 -25.52 -1.59
C SER A 91 -3.71 -25.08 -2.66
N ALA A 92 -4.20 -24.55 -3.80
CA ALA A 92 -3.39 -24.01 -4.89
C ALA A 92 -3.18 -22.49 -4.79
N ARG A 93 -3.40 -21.87 -3.62
CA ARG A 93 -3.39 -20.41 -3.42
C ARG A 93 -2.16 -19.70 -3.98
N GLU A 94 -0.97 -20.30 -3.87
CA GLU A 94 0.28 -19.69 -4.33
C GLU A 94 0.26 -19.39 -5.83
N TRP A 95 -0.21 -20.36 -6.62
CA TRP A 95 -0.34 -20.22 -8.08
C TRP A 95 -1.59 -19.44 -8.50
N LEU A 96 -2.70 -19.64 -7.78
CA LEU A 96 -3.95 -18.95 -8.07
C LEU A 96 -3.86 -17.44 -7.74
N ALA A 97 -3.07 -17.07 -6.74
CA ALA A 97 -2.85 -15.67 -6.40
C ALA A 97 -2.22 -14.87 -7.56
N ILE A 98 -1.39 -15.47 -8.40
CA ILE A 98 -0.68 -14.76 -9.47
C ILE A 98 -1.61 -14.13 -10.50
N PRO A 99 -2.48 -14.89 -11.20
CA PRO A 99 -3.39 -14.30 -12.19
C PRO A 99 -4.42 -13.37 -11.55
N VAL A 100 -4.90 -13.67 -10.33
CA VAL A 100 -5.86 -12.81 -9.64
C VAL A 100 -5.21 -11.49 -9.20
N ALA A 101 -3.97 -11.51 -8.66
CA ALA A 101 -3.22 -10.30 -8.37
C ALA A 101 -2.98 -9.45 -9.62
N GLY A 102 -2.68 -10.08 -10.75
CA GLY A 102 -2.56 -9.41 -12.04
C GLY A 102 -3.85 -8.71 -12.46
N ALA A 103 -4.98 -9.38 -12.34
CA ALA A 103 -6.29 -8.79 -12.62
C ALA A 103 -6.62 -7.62 -11.66
N VAL A 104 -6.36 -7.79 -10.37
CA VAL A 104 -6.50 -6.71 -9.37
C VAL A 104 -5.61 -5.52 -9.75
N ALA A 105 -4.36 -5.76 -10.17
CA ALA A 105 -3.43 -4.71 -10.59
C ALA A 105 -3.95 -3.94 -11.79
N VAL A 106 -4.48 -4.63 -12.83
CA VAL A 106 -5.05 -4.00 -14.03
C VAL A 106 -6.25 -3.14 -13.67
N VAL A 107 -7.23 -3.73 -12.98
CA VAL A 107 -8.49 -3.04 -12.64
C VAL A 107 -8.23 -1.83 -11.72
N ALA A 108 -7.46 -2.03 -10.65
CA ALA A 108 -7.17 -0.97 -9.69
C ALA A 108 -6.33 0.16 -10.30
N SER A 109 -5.34 -0.15 -11.16
CA SER A 109 -4.55 0.86 -11.87
C SER A 109 -5.42 1.65 -12.84
N TYR A 110 -6.29 0.99 -13.61
CA TYR A 110 -7.21 1.65 -14.53
C TYR A 110 -8.19 2.59 -13.81
N VAL A 111 -8.82 2.10 -12.73
CA VAL A 111 -9.74 2.90 -11.91
C VAL A 111 -9.02 4.07 -11.25
N SER A 112 -7.83 3.84 -10.70
CA SER A 112 -7.01 4.87 -10.07
C SER A 112 -6.65 5.99 -11.05
N GLU A 113 -6.22 5.65 -12.26
CA GLU A 113 -5.86 6.61 -13.31
C GLU A 113 -7.09 7.37 -13.80
N SER A 114 -8.21 6.68 -14.05
CA SER A 114 -9.46 7.28 -14.53
C SER A 114 -10.07 8.27 -13.54
N HIS A 115 -9.87 8.07 -12.24
CA HIS A 115 -10.42 8.91 -11.17
C HIS A 115 -9.38 9.83 -10.52
N GLY A 116 -8.13 9.81 -10.99
CA GLY A 116 -7.04 10.62 -10.43
C GLY A 116 -6.83 10.36 -8.93
N TRP A 117 -6.74 9.10 -8.52
CA TRP A 117 -6.55 8.77 -7.11
C TRP A 117 -5.15 9.17 -6.63
N ILE A 118 -5.09 9.59 -5.37
CA ILE A 118 -3.86 9.83 -4.63
C ILE A 118 -3.95 9.06 -3.31
N PRO A 119 -3.08 8.08 -3.10
CA PRO A 119 -1.96 7.59 -3.93
C PRO A 119 -2.40 6.97 -5.26
N PRO A 120 -1.61 7.14 -6.36
CA PRO A 120 -1.94 6.59 -7.67
C PRO A 120 -1.64 5.10 -7.77
N GLY A 121 -2.23 4.44 -8.77
CA GLY A 121 -1.95 3.05 -9.13
C GLY A 121 -2.64 2.03 -8.24
N SER A 122 -2.16 0.79 -8.31
CA SER A 122 -2.77 -0.40 -7.67
C SER A 122 -2.01 -0.92 -6.46
N LEU A 123 -1.02 -0.18 -5.96
CA LEU A 123 -0.09 -0.68 -4.93
C LEU A 123 -0.81 -1.26 -3.71
N PHE A 124 -1.75 -0.52 -3.15
CA PHE A 124 -2.43 -0.95 -1.92
C PHE A 124 -3.43 -2.07 -2.16
N GLN A 125 -4.08 -2.10 -3.33
CA GLN A 125 -5.02 -3.17 -3.71
C GLN A 125 -4.27 -4.49 -3.96
N VAL A 126 -3.15 -4.44 -4.68
CA VAL A 126 -2.29 -5.62 -4.89
C VAL A 126 -1.73 -6.10 -3.55
N PHE A 127 -1.32 -5.17 -2.68
CA PHE A 127 -0.82 -5.53 -1.36
C PHE A 127 -1.92 -6.16 -0.49
N ALA A 128 -3.11 -5.57 -0.45
CA ALA A 128 -4.24 -6.09 0.32
C ALA A 128 -4.62 -7.51 -0.13
N PHE A 129 -4.76 -7.70 -1.44
CA PHE A 129 -5.06 -9.01 -2.02
C PHE A 129 -3.95 -10.02 -1.72
N ALA A 130 -2.72 -9.71 -2.10
CA ALA A 130 -1.66 -10.70 -2.14
C ALA A 130 -1.10 -11.05 -0.74
N ALA A 131 -1.07 -10.09 0.20
CA ALA A 131 -0.71 -10.36 1.58
C ALA A 131 -1.74 -11.26 2.28
N VAL A 132 -3.03 -11.00 2.06
CA VAL A 132 -4.10 -11.84 2.63
C VAL A 132 -4.11 -13.23 1.99
N ALA A 133 -3.97 -13.34 0.66
CA ALA A 133 -3.89 -14.61 -0.05
C ALA A 133 -2.69 -15.48 0.37
N SER A 134 -1.62 -14.88 0.92
CA SER A 134 -0.41 -15.60 1.35
C SER A 134 -0.59 -16.37 2.66
N VAL A 135 -1.52 -15.94 3.52
CA VAL A 135 -1.80 -16.59 4.81
C VAL A 135 -2.89 -17.64 4.59
N PRO A 136 -2.63 -18.93 4.89
CA PRO A 136 -3.65 -19.96 4.80
C PRO A 136 -4.88 -19.61 5.62
N ALA A 137 -6.08 -19.82 5.05
CA ALA A 137 -7.35 -19.53 5.70
C ALA A 137 -8.35 -20.65 5.45
N GLU A 138 -9.32 -20.76 6.33
CA GLU A 138 -10.46 -21.65 6.20
C GLU A 138 -11.70 -20.90 5.71
N ALA A 139 -12.75 -21.61 5.28
CA ALA A 139 -14.00 -20.97 4.87
C ALA A 139 -14.68 -20.19 6.02
N SER A 140 -14.45 -20.59 7.27
CA SER A 140 -14.88 -19.89 8.48
C SER A 140 -14.28 -18.49 8.63
N ASP A 141 -13.08 -18.24 8.07
CA ASP A 141 -12.39 -16.96 8.16
C ASP A 141 -12.95 -15.90 7.20
N LEU A 142 -13.77 -16.31 6.23
CA LEU A 142 -14.33 -15.37 5.24
C LEU A 142 -15.28 -14.36 5.89
N VAL A 143 -16.08 -14.78 6.87
CA VAL A 143 -17.00 -13.85 7.57
C VAL A 143 -16.22 -12.84 8.40
N PRO A 144 -15.26 -13.21 9.25
CA PRO A 144 -14.35 -12.28 9.91
C PRO A 144 -13.65 -11.33 8.92
N ALA A 145 -13.11 -11.84 7.81
CA ALA A 145 -12.43 -11.02 6.82
C ALA A 145 -13.34 -9.92 6.26
N ILE A 146 -14.58 -10.27 5.85
CA ILE A 146 -15.56 -9.31 5.33
C ILE A 146 -15.95 -8.28 6.39
N VAL A 147 -16.25 -8.72 7.60
CA VAL A 147 -16.70 -7.84 8.69
C VAL A 147 -15.58 -6.89 9.11
N VAL A 148 -14.39 -7.42 9.39
CA VAL A 148 -13.27 -6.64 9.92
C VAL A 148 -12.78 -5.62 8.90
N VAL A 149 -12.57 -6.01 7.63
CA VAL A 149 -12.12 -5.05 6.59
C VAL A 149 -13.17 -3.96 6.35
N THR A 150 -14.46 -4.32 6.35
CA THR A 150 -15.55 -3.37 6.11
C THR A 150 -15.68 -2.39 7.27
N LEU A 151 -15.71 -2.87 8.52
CA LEU A 151 -15.80 -1.99 9.70
C LEU A 151 -14.60 -1.07 9.82
N SER A 152 -13.38 -1.58 9.55
CA SER A 152 -12.17 -0.75 9.56
C SER A 152 -12.17 0.30 8.47
N ALA A 153 -12.65 -0.03 7.26
CA ALA A 153 -12.80 0.95 6.18
C ALA A 153 -13.84 2.02 6.50
N LEU A 154 -15.00 1.63 7.04
CA LEU A 154 -16.04 2.58 7.49
C LEU A 154 -15.52 3.48 8.60
N PHE A 155 -14.81 2.94 9.58
CA PHE A 155 -14.18 3.72 10.64
C PHE A 155 -13.16 4.72 10.07
N ALA A 156 -12.32 4.31 9.11
CA ALA A 156 -11.37 5.20 8.44
C ALA A 156 -12.07 6.34 7.68
N VAL A 157 -13.21 6.08 7.01
CA VAL A 157 -14.04 7.10 6.38
C VAL A 157 -14.63 8.05 7.44
N LEU A 158 -15.13 7.52 8.54
CA LEU A 158 -15.68 8.30 9.64
C LEU A 158 -14.61 9.26 10.21
N VAL A 159 -13.46 8.74 10.65
CA VAL A 159 -12.34 9.54 11.18
C VAL A 159 -11.88 10.57 10.15
N GLY A 160 -11.83 10.17 8.87
CA GLY A 160 -11.50 11.05 7.76
C GLY A 160 -12.40 12.28 7.65
N ASN A 161 -13.68 12.15 7.96
CA ASN A 161 -14.70 13.16 7.66
C ASN A 161 -15.20 13.93 8.89
N VAL A 162 -15.01 13.41 10.12
CA VAL A 162 -15.40 14.11 11.36
C VAL A 162 -14.80 15.52 11.42
N GLY A 163 -13.52 15.68 11.16
CA GLY A 163 -12.86 16.99 11.13
C GLY A 163 -13.41 17.93 10.04
N ALA A 164 -13.94 17.39 8.95
CA ALA A 164 -14.56 18.18 7.88
C ALA A 164 -15.94 18.70 8.29
N VAL A 165 -16.74 17.82 8.93
CA VAL A 165 -18.07 18.18 9.46
C VAL A 165 -17.94 19.26 10.56
N VAL A 166 -17.01 19.09 11.51
CA VAL A 166 -16.77 20.05 12.59
C VAL A 166 -16.30 21.40 12.03
N ARG A 167 -15.40 21.42 11.03
CA ARG A 167 -14.98 22.68 10.40
C ARG A 167 -16.12 23.34 9.62
N ARG A 168 -16.94 22.56 8.91
CA ARG A 168 -18.10 23.10 8.18
C ARG A 168 -19.12 23.72 9.13
N ALA A 169 -19.34 23.12 10.29
CA ALA A 169 -20.19 23.67 11.32
C ALA A 169 -19.65 24.98 11.96
N ARG A 170 -18.32 25.17 11.91
CA ARG A 170 -17.64 26.38 12.46
C ARG A 170 -17.35 27.46 11.41
N ARG A 171 -17.50 27.18 10.11
CA ARG A 171 -17.20 28.13 9.03
C ARG A 171 -18.45 28.92 8.64
N THR A 172 -18.45 30.21 8.98
CA THR A 172 -19.03 31.24 8.16
C THR A 172 -18.18 31.43 6.93
N ALA A 173 -18.70 31.01 5.77
CA ALA A 173 -18.40 31.46 4.41
C ALA A 173 -16.94 31.89 4.08
N ASP A 174 -15.99 30.97 4.02
CA ASP A 174 -14.79 31.15 3.22
C ASP A 174 -14.88 30.30 1.94
N PRO A 175 -14.65 30.86 0.74
CA PRO A 175 -14.71 30.12 -0.50
C PRO A 175 -13.65 29.02 -0.49
N ALA A 176 -14.03 27.80 -0.86
CA ALA A 176 -13.09 26.71 -1.04
C ALA A 176 -12.04 27.10 -2.08
N PRO A 177 -10.74 26.83 -1.84
CA PRO A 177 -9.74 27.07 -2.86
C PRO A 177 -10.10 26.30 -4.14
N PRO A 178 -9.86 26.88 -5.34
CA PRO A 178 -10.18 26.26 -6.60
C PRO A 178 -9.55 24.88 -6.66
N GLY A 179 -10.39 23.85 -6.80
CA GLY A 179 -9.92 22.49 -6.93
C GLY A 179 -9.05 22.38 -8.18
N HIS A 180 -7.90 21.74 -8.07
CA HIS A 180 -7.15 21.35 -9.26
C HIS A 180 -8.08 20.57 -10.19
N PRO A 181 -8.04 20.83 -11.52
CA PRO A 181 -8.85 20.09 -12.46
C PRO A 181 -8.65 18.60 -12.21
N ILE A 182 -9.75 17.85 -12.19
CA ILE A 182 -9.70 16.39 -12.25
C ILE A 182 -8.88 16.11 -13.50
N GLY A 183 -7.67 15.58 -13.35
CA GLY A 183 -6.82 15.25 -14.47
C GLY A 183 -7.66 14.43 -15.45
N GLY A 184 -7.83 14.94 -16.67
CA GLY A 184 -8.54 14.22 -17.71
C GLY A 184 -7.89 12.84 -17.86
N ALA A 185 -8.68 11.81 -18.03
CA ALA A 185 -8.19 10.46 -18.29
C ALA A 185 -7.12 10.55 -19.36
N HIS A 186 -5.88 10.29 -19.02
CA HIS A 186 -4.80 10.29 -20.00
C HIS A 186 -5.11 9.17 -20.98
N SER A 187 -4.99 9.44 -22.27
CA SER A 187 -5.25 8.49 -23.35
C SER A 187 -4.41 7.19 -23.32
N GLY A 188 -3.56 7.05 -22.30
CA GLY A 188 -2.72 5.89 -22.00
C GLY A 188 -3.10 5.08 -20.76
N GLY A 189 -4.22 5.38 -20.09
CA GLY A 189 -4.56 4.73 -18.81
C GLY A 189 -4.64 3.21 -18.86
N TRP A 190 -5.09 2.65 -19.98
CA TRP A 190 -5.17 1.21 -20.17
C TRP A 190 -3.78 0.56 -20.37
N LEU A 191 -2.85 1.24 -21.04
CA LEU A 191 -1.48 0.75 -21.21
C LEU A 191 -0.75 0.69 -19.86
N TYR A 192 -0.93 1.71 -19.04
CA TYR A 192 -0.41 1.75 -17.68
C TYR A 192 -1.00 0.63 -16.79
N ALA A 193 -2.30 0.38 -16.91
CA ALA A 193 -2.95 -0.73 -16.22
C ALA A 193 -2.39 -2.09 -16.67
N ALA A 194 -2.21 -2.29 -17.97
CA ALA A 194 -1.60 -3.51 -18.51
C ALA A 194 -0.15 -3.70 -18.05
N GLN A 195 0.66 -2.64 -18.02
CA GLN A 195 2.03 -2.68 -17.47
C GLN A 195 2.04 -3.17 -16.02
N SER A 196 1.14 -2.64 -15.18
CA SER A 196 1.01 -3.04 -13.79
C SER A 196 0.66 -4.52 -13.65
N GLY A 197 -0.32 -5.00 -14.44
CA GLY A 197 -0.70 -6.42 -14.45
C GLY A 197 0.41 -7.34 -14.91
N ILE A 198 1.09 -7.00 -16.01
CA ILE A 198 2.24 -7.78 -16.52
C ILE A 198 3.37 -7.83 -15.49
N GLY A 199 3.69 -6.69 -14.86
CA GLY A 199 4.72 -6.62 -13.83
C GLY A 199 4.40 -7.50 -12.62
N VAL A 200 3.15 -7.48 -12.15
CA VAL A 200 2.68 -8.30 -11.03
C VAL A 200 2.74 -9.79 -11.37
N ILE A 201 2.20 -10.19 -12.55
CA ILE A 201 2.20 -11.59 -12.98
C ILE A 201 3.63 -12.11 -13.14
N ALA A 202 4.50 -11.37 -13.83
CA ALA A 202 5.88 -11.77 -14.05
C ALA A 202 6.66 -11.90 -12.72
N ALA A 203 6.48 -10.94 -11.79
CA ALA A 203 7.09 -10.99 -10.48
C ALA A 203 6.59 -12.17 -9.65
N GLY A 204 5.27 -12.44 -9.68
CA GLY A 204 4.68 -13.57 -9.00
C GLY A 204 5.18 -14.91 -9.52
N LEU A 205 5.20 -15.09 -10.86
CA LEU A 205 5.71 -16.31 -11.49
C LEU A 205 7.18 -16.59 -11.15
N ILE A 206 8.03 -15.58 -11.19
CA ILE A 206 9.46 -15.73 -10.90
C ILE A 206 9.67 -16.03 -9.42
N ALA A 207 9.02 -15.30 -8.52
CA ALA A 207 9.17 -15.51 -7.09
C ALA A 207 8.65 -16.88 -6.66
N THR A 208 7.43 -17.26 -7.07
CA THR A 208 6.84 -18.57 -6.77
C THR A 208 7.64 -19.70 -7.41
N GLY A 209 8.06 -19.57 -8.68
CA GLY A 209 8.87 -20.57 -9.38
C GLY A 209 10.28 -20.72 -8.81
N SER A 210 10.80 -19.73 -8.09
CA SER A 210 12.08 -19.79 -7.39
C SER A 210 12.00 -20.43 -6.01
N GLY A 211 10.80 -20.83 -5.55
CA GLY A 211 10.60 -21.42 -4.23
C GLY A 211 10.76 -20.44 -3.05
N ILE A 212 10.66 -19.13 -3.31
CA ILE A 212 10.74 -18.09 -2.27
C ILE A 212 9.40 -18.05 -1.53
N GLY A 213 9.45 -17.99 -0.20
CA GLY A 213 8.30 -18.27 0.65
C GLY A 213 7.13 -17.29 0.57
N ARG A 214 7.33 -16.04 0.08
CA ARG A 214 6.28 -15.01 0.11
C ARG A 214 6.23 -14.15 -1.15
N PRO A 215 5.84 -14.74 -2.31
CA PRO A 215 5.89 -14.09 -3.63
C PRO A 215 5.12 -12.76 -3.71
N TYR A 216 4.26 -12.45 -2.74
CA TYR A 216 3.49 -11.21 -2.73
C TYR A 216 4.35 -9.95 -2.55
N TRP A 217 5.49 -10.03 -1.87
CA TRP A 217 6.39 -8.88 -1.77
C TRP A 217 7.02 -8.51 -3.12
N ALA A 218 7.30 -9.51 -3.96
CA ALA A 218 7.78 -9.27 -5.32
C ALA A 218 6.69 -8.63 -6.18
N MET A 219 5.45 -9.14 -6.11
CA MET A 219 4.30 -8.58 -6.82
C MET A 219 4.08 -7.10 -6.46
N VAL A 220 4.05 -6.78 -5.16
CA VAL A 220 3.91 -5.41 -4.65
C VAL A 220 5.07 -4.53 -5.09
N SER A 221 6.31 -5.05 -5.06
CA SER A 221 7.50 -4.28 -5.42
C SER A 221 7.60 -3.99 -6.90
N ALA A 222 7.02 -4.85 -7.77
CA ALA A 222 6.96 -4.63 -9.22
C ALA A 222 6.05 -3.45 -9.59
N VAL A 223 4.98 -3.20 -8.84
CA VAL A 223 4.08 -2.07 -9.08
C VAL A 223 4.76 -0.72 -8.82
N VAL A 224 5.68 -0.66 -7.84
CA VAL A 224 6.25 0.61 -7.35
C VAL A 224 6.94 1.46 -8.41
N PRO A 225 7.85 0.94 -9.24
CA PRO A 225 8.44 1.72 -10.34
C PRO A 225 7.38 2.17 -11.33
N LEU A 226 6.41 1.31 -11.62
CA LEU A 226 5.35 1.54 -12.61
C LEU A 226 4.31 2.61 -12.19
N MET A 227 4.34 3.12 -10.96
CA MET A 227 3.48 4.22 -10.51
C MET A 227 3.84 5.59 -11.13
N THR A 228 4.85 5.67 -11.99
CA THR A 228 5.27 6.89 -12.68
C THR A 228 5.51 6.61 -14.16
N HIS A 229 5.23 7.59 -15.03
CA HIS A 229 5.35 7.43 -16.48
C HIS A 229 6.77 7.69 -17.01
N ASP A 230 7.59 8.45 -16.28
CA ASP A 230 8.97 8.78 -16.65
C ASP A 230 9.94 7.68 -16.16
N PHE A 231 10.71 7.09 -17.08
CA PHE A 231 11.62 6.00 -16.74
C PHE A 231 12.70 6.40 -15.73
N ALA A 232 13.21 7.65 -15.79
CA ALA A 232 14.16 8.12 -14.78
C ALA A 232 13.52 8.21 -13.38
N ALA A 233 12.24 8.59 -13.31
CA ALA A 233 11.48 8.58 -12.06
C ALA A 233 11.19 7.14 -11.61
N GLN A 234 10.92 6.21 -12.54
CA GLN A 234 10.78 4.76 -12.22
C GLN A 234 12.05 4.21 -11.59
N LEU A 235 13.22 4.52 -12.17
CA LEU A 235 14.51 4.09 -11.64
C LEU A 235 14.77 4.65 -10.24
N VAL A 236 14.54 5.95 -10.02
CA VAL A 236 14.69 6.58 -8.70
C VAL A 236 13.75 5.92 -7.68
N ARG A 237 12.50 5.66 -8.04
CA ARG A 237 11.55 4.98 -7.16
C ARG A 237 11.94 3.54 -6.84
N GLY A 238 12.44 2.80 -7.84
CA GLY A 238 12.97 1.45 -7.65
C GLY A 238 14.17 1.43 -6.71
N LEU A 239 15.13 2.33 -6.90
CA LEU A 239 16.30 2.46 -6.02
C LEU A 239 15.89 2.86 -4.59
N HIS A 240 14.97 3.83 -4.42
CA HIS A 240 14.41 4.15 -3.11
C HIS A 240 13.74 2.94 -2.46
N ARG A 241 13.02 2.11 -3.26
CA ARG A 241 12.37 0.89 -2.76
C ARG A 241 13.39 -0.10 -2.21
N VAL A 242 14.49 -0.35 -2.94
CA VAL A 242 15.53 -1.27 -2.49
C VAL A 242 16.25 -0.71 -1.26
N ILE A 243 16.83 0.50 -1.36
CA ILE A 243 17.63 1.09 -0.29
C ILE A 243 16.81 1.24 1.00
N GLY A 244 15.62 1.84 0.91
CA GLY A 244 14.77 2.06 2.07
C GLY A 244 14.26 0.76 2.70
N THR A 245 13.99 -0.29 1.89
CA THR A 245 13.62 -1.61 2.41
C THR A 245 14.77 -2.23 3.18
N PHE A 246 16.00 -2.25 2.65
CA PHE A 246 17.14 -2.86 3.36
C PHE A 246 17.47 -2.15 4.68
N ILE A 247 17.41 -0.82 4.72
CA ILE A 247 17.57 -0.09 5.99
C ILE A 247 16.40 -0.41 6.94
N GLY A 248 15.17 -0.45 6.42
CA GLY A 248 13.97 -0.80 7.18
C GLY A 248 13.97 -2.24 7.71
N LEU A 249 14.63 -3.18 7.03
CA LEU A 249 14.84 -4.55 7.52
C LEU A 249 15.68 -4.57 8.79
N GLY A 250 16.72 -3.73 8.88
CA GLY A 250 17.48 -3.59 10.12
C GLY A 250 16.64 -3.07 11.29
N VAL A 251 15.75 -2.10 11.03
CA VAL A 251 14.80 -1.60 12.04
C VAL A 251 13.78 -2.68 12.42
N ALA A 252 13.27 -3.42 11.43
CA ALA A 252 12.31 -4.50 11.65
C ALA A 252 12.92 -5.62 12.51
N TRP A 253 14.16 -6.02 12.21
CA TRP A 253 14.87 -7.00 13.00
C TRP A 253 14.98 -6.61 14.46
N LEU A 254 15.40 -5.35 14.73
CA LEU A 254 15.50 -4.83 16.11
C LEU A 254 14.15 -4.86 16.84
N LEU A 255 13.06 -4.50 16.16
CA LEU A 255 11.73 -4.45 16.78
C LEU A 255 11.14 -5.85 17.00
N LEU A 256 11.37 -6.79 16.08
CA LEU A 256 10.87 -8.17 16.19
C LEU A 256 11.64 -9.00 17.22
N ASP A 257 12.90 -8.64 17.50
CA ASP A 257 13.74 -9.31 18.50
C ASP A 257 13.38 -8.92 19.96
N LEU A 258 12.56 -7.87 20.13
CA LEU A 258 12.23 -7.33 21.47
C LEU A 258 11.12 -8.10 22.20
N ASP A 259 10.48 -9.09 21.58
CA ASP A 259 9.37 -9.87 22.16
C ASP A 259 8.32 -8.99 22.86
N LEU A 260 7.79 -8.01 22.13
CA LEU A 260 6.88 -6.99 22.65
C LEU A 260 5.44 -7.53 22.72
N ALA A 261 4.69 -7.10 23.73
CA ALA A 261 3.26 -7.39 23.80
C ALA A 261 2.51 -6.83 22.58
N ASP A 262 1.49 -7.54 22.10
CA ASP A 262 0.72 -7.21 20.88
C ASP A 262 0.21 -5.77 20.86
N ALA A 263 -0.30 -5.28 21.98
CA ALA A 263 -0.75 -3.88 22.10
C ALA A 263 0.37 -2.87 21.84
N VAL A 264 1.61 -3.17 22.28
CA VAL A 264 2.79 -2.32 22.04
C VAL A 264 3.18 -2.38 20.57
N VAL A 265 3.17 -3.57 19.95
CA VAL A 265 3.44 -3.75 18.53
C VAL A 265 2.45 -2.95 17.69
N VAL A 266 1.17 -2.99 18.03
CA VAL A 266 0.10 -2.22 17.37
C VAL A 266 0.34 -0.70 17.48
N VAL A 267 0.72 -0.19 18.65
CA VAL A 267 1.04 1.24 18.84
C VAL A 267 2.25 1.64 18.01
N ILE A 268 3.30 0.81 17.99
CA ILE A 268 4.49 1.04 17.16
C ILE A 268 4.12 1.05 15.68
N ALA A 269 3.36 0.06 15.22
CA ALA A 269 2.95 -0.04 13.83
C ALA A 269 2.12 1.18 13.39
N ALA A 270 1.12 1.60 14.17
CA ALA A 270 0.34 2.80 13.89
C ALA A 270 1.23 4.06 13.87
N THR A 271 2.20 4.16 14.77
CA THR A 271 3.14 5.29 14.85
C THR A 271 4.08 5.32 13.62
N LEU A 272 4.62 4.18 13.21
CA LEU A 272 5.41 4.05 11.98
C LEU A 272 4.61 4.47 10.74
N GLN A 273 3.32 4.13 10.68
CA GLN A 273 2.46 4.58 9.59
C GLN A 273 2.25 6.10 9.63
N ALA A 274 2.04 6.69 10.80
CA ALA A 274 1.92 8.14 10.93
C ALA A 274 3.21 8.87 10.48
N PHE A 275 4.38 8.36 10.85
CA PHE A 275 5.66 8.89 10.36
C PHE A 275 5.80 8.70 8.85
N THR A 276 5.37 7.57 8.31
CA THR A 276 5.32 7.35 6.85
C THR A 276 4.57 8.48 6.15
N GLU A 277 3.41 8.90 6.68
CA GLU A 277 2.62 9.98 6.12
C GLU A 277 3.34 11.34 6.10
N LEU A 278 4.19 11.58 7.09
CA LEU A 278 5.00 12.81 7.15
C LEU A 278 6.15 12.81 6.14
N VAL A 279 6.72 11.63 5.82
CA VAL A 279 7.96 11.55 5.03
C VAL A 279 7.75 11.07 3.59
N ILE A 280 6.64 10.39 3.26
CA ILE A 280 6.41 9.78 1.94
C ILE A 280 6.40 10.82 0.81
N GLY A 281 5.89 12.02 1.06
CA GLY A 281 5.89 13.13 0.10
C GLY A 281 7.25 13.84 -0.02
N ARG A 282 8.16 13.60 0.93
CA ARG A 282 9.48 14.24 1.01
C ARG A 282 10.56 13.40 0.32
N ASN A 283 10.66 12.16 0.70
CA ASN A 283 11.56 11.19 0.08
C ASN A 283 11.01 9.77 0.32
N TYR A 284 10.84 9.01 -0.75
CA TYR A 284 10.22 7.68 -0.68
C TYR A 284 11.10 6.65 0.06
N ALA A 285 12.44 6.77 0.02
CA ALA A 285 13.31 5.86 0.76
C ALA A 285 13.11 6.01 2.28
N PHE A 286 12.97 7.23 2.79
CA PHE A 286 12.69 7.44 4.22
C PHE A 286 11.34 6.86 4.65
N ALA A 287 10.33 6.97 3.79
CA ALA A 287 9.05 6.32 4.06
C ALA A 287 9.18 4.80 4.19
N LEU A 288 10.03 4.17 3.38
CA LEU A 288 10.25 2.73 3.42
C LEU A 288 10.98 2.24 4.68
N ILE A 289 11.80 3.08 5.30
CA ILE A 289 12.40 2.78 6.61
C ILE A 289 11.31 2.58 7.67
N CYS A 290 10.16 3.25 7.53
CA CYS A 290 9.00 3.06 8.40
C CYS A 290 8.02 1.98 7.89
N ILE A 291 7.76 1.93 6.57
CA ILE A 291 6.82 0.98 5.97
C ILE A 291 7.30 -0.47 6.12
N THR A 292 8.60 -0.72 6.01
CA THR A 292 9.13 -2.09 6.07
C THR A 292 8.93 -2.72 7.44
N PRO A 293 9.36 -2.12 8.56
CA PRO A 293 9.08 -2.68 9.88
C PRO A 293 7.58 -2.72 10.19
N LEU A 294 6.81 -1.69 9.85
CA LEU A 294 5.35 -1.71 9.98
C LEU A 294 4.73 -2.95 9.34
N ALA A 295 5.08 -3.21 8.08
CA ALA A 295 4.48 -4.32 7.34
C ALA A 295 4.87 -5.68 7.94
N LEU A 296 6.13 -5.82 8.38
CA LEU A 296 6.62 -7.07 8.97
C LEU A 296 6.05 -7.31 10.37
N LEU A 297 5.88 -6.26 11.19
CA LEU A 297 5.20 -6.35 12.49
C LEU A 297 3.74 -6.82 12.33
N ILE A 298 3.00 -6.26 11.39
CA ILE A 298 1.60 -6.66 11.14
C ILE A 298 1.52 -8.09 10.60
N VAL A 299 2.42 -8.51 9.72
CA VAL A 299 2.46 -9.89 9.22
C VAL A 299 2.85 -10.86 10.34
N HIS A 300 3.78 -10.47 11.21
CA HIS A 300 4.16 -11.30 12.36
C HIS A 300 3.01 -11.46 13.37
N LEU A 301 2.24 -10.40 13.65
CA LEU A 301 1.02 -10.50 14.47
C LEU A 301 -0.03 -11.44 13.85
N ALA A 302 -0.23 -11.35 12.53
CA ALA A 302 -1.22 -12.21 11.84
C ALA A 302 -0.77 -13.66 11.69
N ALA A 303 0.53 -13.92 11.66
CA ALA A 303 1.10 -15.25 11.43
C ALA A 303 2.41 -15.44 12.23
N PRO A 304 2.34 -15.55 13.57
CA PRO A 304 3.52 -15.61 14.44
C PRO A 304 4.36 -16.88 14.27
N VAL A 305 3.79 -17.92 13.65
CA VAL A 305 4.49 -19.20 13.38
C VAL A 305 5.66 -19.04 12.38
N ILE A 306 5.73 -17.89 11.67
CA ILE A 306 6.73 -17.67 10.65
C ILE A 306 8.05 -17.21 11.30
N PRO A 307 9.18 -17.91 11.05
CA PRO A 307 10.47 -17.51 11.61
C PRO A 307 10.88 -16.09 11.12
N ILE A 308 11.40 -15.27 12.04
CA ILE A 308 11.77 -13.88 11.76
C ILE A 308 12.83 -13.78 10.65
N ASN A 309 13.82 -14.66 10.64
CA ASN A 309 14.87 -14.71 9.63
C ASN A 309 14.32 -14.97 8.21
N GLU A 310 13.33 -15.86 8.07
CA GLU A 310 12.65 -16.11 6.79
C GLU A 310 11.84 -14.89 6.37
N LEU A 311 11.08 -14.30 7.30
CA LEU A 311 10.28 -13.10 7.05
C LEU A 311 11.13 -11.93 6.52
N LEU A 312 12.32 -11.72 7.12
CA LEU A 312 13.27 -10.68 6.71
C LEU A 312 13.95 -11.02 5.38
N GLY A 313 14.39 -12.26 5.21
CA GLY A 313 15.10 -12.73 4.01
C GLY A 313 14.21 -12.64 2.76
N ASP A 314 12.99 -13.18 2.85
CA ASP A 314 12.00 -13.12 1.77
C ASP A 314 11.70 -11.66 1.38
N ARG A 315 11.47 -10.79 2.37
CA ARG A 315 11.18 -9.38 2.13
C ARG A 315 12.29 -8.68 1.36
N GLY A 316 13.56 -8.93 1.70
CA GLY A 316 14.71 -8.35 1.02
C GLY A 316 14.83 -8.84 -0.42
N LEU A 317 14.86 -10.15 -0.59
CA LEU A 317 15.07 -10.81 -1.90
C LEU A 317 13.91 -10.49 -2.87
N GLU A 318 12.69 -10.63 -2.43
CA GLU A 318 11.51 -10.36 -3.25
C GLU A 318 11.37 -8.87 -3.62
N THR A 319 11.85 -7.95 -2.77
CA THR A 319 11.92 -6.53 -3.13
C THR A 319 12.84 -6.31 -4.33
N VAL A 320 14.01 -6.95 -4.36
CA VAL A 320 14.95 -6.83 -5.48
C VAL A 320 14.35 -7.43 -6.75
N ILE A 321 13.78 -8.65 -6.68
CA ILE A 321 13.13 -9.31 -7.80
C ILE A 321 12.01 -8.42 -8.37
N GLY A 322 11.09 -7.97 -7.53
CA GLY A 322 9.95 -7.19 -7.96
C GLY A 322 10.35 -5.86 -8.59
N VAL A 323 11.26 -5.12 -7.97
CA VAL A 323 11.77 -3.85 -8.52
C VAL A 323 12.43 -4.07 -9.89
N THR A 324 13.25 -5.10 -10.01
CA THR A 324 13.93 -5.44 -11.27
C THR A 324 12.91 -5.71 -12.38
N ILE A 325 11.90 -6.53 -12.11
CA ILE A 325 10.85 -6.86 -13.08
C ILE A 325 10.03 -5.62 -13.42
N GLY A 326 9.62 -4.80 -12.44
CA GLY A 326 8.90 -3.55 -12.69
C GLY A 326 9.70 -2.58 -13.58
N LEU A 327 11.00 -2.46 -13.35
CA LEU A 327 11.89 -1.63 -14.19
C LEU A 327 12.06 -2.21 -15.60
N LEU A 328 12.16 -3.53 -15.76
CA LEU A 328 12.25 -4.18 -17.07
C LEU A 328 10.96 -3.97 -17.87
N VAL A 329 9.79 -4.12 -17.26
CA VAL A 329 8.50 -3.85 -17.89
C VAL A 329 8.39 -2.37 -18.27
N GLY A 330 8.72 -1.46 -17.38
CA GLY A 330 8.72 -0.02 -17.66
C GLY A 330 9.68 0.37 -18.79
N TYR A 331 10.86 -0.25 -18.85
CA TYR A 331 11.81 -0.05 -19.93
C TYR A 331 11.32 -0.57 -21.28
N ALA A 332 10.77 -1.79 -21.31
CA ALA A 332 10.31 -2.45 -22.54
C ALA A 332 9.10 -1.74 -23.16
N THR A 333 8.28 -1.12 -22.33
CA THR A 333 7.01 -0.48 -22.76
C THR A 333 7.10 1.03 -22.92
N ARG A 334 8.30 1.63 -22.74
CA ARG A 334 8.51 3.07 -22.95
C ARG A 334 8.25 3.48 -24.39
N PRO A 335 7.64 4.66 -24.63
CA PRO A 335 7.47 5.18 -25.97
C PRO A 335 8.85 5.39 -26.66
N ARG A 336 9.05 4.78 -27.83
CA ARG A 336 10.32 4.86 -28.58
C ARG A 336 10.64 6.25 -29.12
N ASN A 337 9.68 7.19 -29.11
CA ASN A 337 9.83 8.53 -29.70
C ASN A 337 10.42 9.61 -28.75
N ALA A 338 10.73 9.27 -27.50
CA ALA A 338 11.30 10.22 -26.53
C ALA A 338 12.82 10.47 -26.69
N THR A 339 13.48 9.84 -27.67
CA THR A 339 14.94 9.92 -27.85
C THR A 339 15.37 10.85 -28.99
N ARG A 340 14.44 11.63 -29.57
CA ARG A 340 14.73 12.57 -30.68
C ARG A 340 14.24 14.00 -30.41
N ALA A 341 14.41 14.51 -29.22
CA ALA A 341 14.25 15.93 -28.91
C ALA A 341 15.37 16.40 -27.97
#